data_8be3394ebc7bba56eb97461446482542
#
_entry.id   8be3394ebc7bba56eb97461446482542
#
_cell.length_a   1.000
_cell.length_b   1.000
_cell.length_c   1.000
_cell.angle_alpha   90.00
_cell.angle_beta   90.00
_cell.angle_gamma   90.00
#
_symmetry.space_group_name_H-M   'P 1'
#
loop_
_entity.id
_entity.type
_entity.pdbx_description
1 polymer ?
#
loop_
_entity_poly.entity_id
_entity_poly.type
_entity_poly.pdbx_seq_one_letter_code
_entity_poly.pdbx_strand_id
1 'polypeptide(L)'
;TAMTRLTEERPGWYEGELDFKRVVLVPSTGKYEYRDTHFVVHCKAMSGQDCYDRMIDNLSERVDRRSQFPSPKGKNFRFRYLGRWK
;
A
#
# COMPACT_ATOMS: atom_id res chain seq x y z
N THR A 1 -19.10 -15.93 -4.82
CA THR A 1 -18.88 -14.79 -3.92
C THR A 1 -18.41 -13.59 -4.72
N ALA A 2 -19.12 -12.48 -4.58
CA ALA A 2 -18.73 -11.26 -5.24
C ALA A 2 -17.40 -10.76 -4.66
N MET A 3 -16.47 -10.41 -5.54
CA MET A 3 -15.22 -9.77 -5.11
C MET A 3 -15.54 -8.33 -4.68
N THR A 4 -14.97 -7.90 -3.57
CA THR A 4 -15.10 -6.52 -3.12
C THR A 4 -14.41 -5.60 -4.12
N ARG A 5 -15.15 -4.63 -4.64
CA ARG A 5 -14.58 -3.63 -5.54
C ARG A 5 -13.76 -2.62 -4.77
N LEU A 6 -12.75 -2.06 -5.43
CA LEU A 6 -11.85 -1.08 -4.82
C LEU A 6 -12.60 0.07 -4.13
N THR A 7 -13.64 0.60 -4.78
CA THR A 7 -14.40 1.75 -4.26
C THR A 7 -15.67 1.37 -3.51
N GLU A 8 -15.96 0.08 -3.36
CA GLU A 8 -17.11 -0.38 -2.61
C GLU A 8 -16.94 -0.05 -1.12
N GLU A 9 -17.89 0.67 -0.54
CA GLU A 9 -17.85 0.98 0.88
C GLU A 9 -18.16 -0.25 1.71
N ARG A 10 -17.15 -0.72 2.40
CA ARG A 10 -17.29 -1.86 3.29
C ARG A 10 -16.38 -1.64 4.50
N PRO A 11 -16.88 -0.86 5.51
CA PRO A 11 -16.06 -0.53 6.68
C PRO A 11 -15.61 -1.77 7.43
N GLY A 12 -14.34 -1.80 7.78
CA GLY A 12 -13.82 -2.92 8.53
C GLY A 12 -12.29 -2.98 8.52
N TRP A 13 -11.80 -4.14 8.90
CA TRP A 13 -10.37 -4.45 8.83
C TRP A 13 -10.03 -4.96 7.45
N TYR A 14 -8.92 -4.46 6.92
CA TYR A 14 -8.40 -4.87 5.63
C TYR A 14 -6.95 -5.30 5.77
N GLU A 15 -6.56 -6.29 4.96
CA GLU A 15 -5.16 -6.59 4.72
C GLU A 15 -4.80 -5.97 3.38
N GLY A 16 -3.90 -5.00 3.40
CA GLY A 16 -3.40 -4.38 2.18
C GLY A 16 -1.99 -4.87 1.88
N GLU A 17 -1.69 -5.07 0.61
CA GLU A 17 -0.41 -5.56 0.13
C GLU A 17 0.06 -4.73 -1.05
N LEU A 18 1.28 -4.23 -0.96
CA LEU A 18 1.89 -3.39 -2.00
C LEU A 18 3.25 -3.91 -2.42
N ASP A 19 3.50 -3.87 -3.72
CA ASP A 19 4.84 -3.98 -4.28
C ASP A 19 5.20 -2.62 -4.89
N PHE A 20 6.25 -1.99 -4.40
CA PHE A 20 6.63 -0.65 -4.85
C PHE A 20 8.15 -0.52 -5.02
N LYS A 21 8.56 0.55 -5.68
CA LYS A 21 9.98 0.88 -5.89
C LYS A 21 10.41 1.87 -4.81
N ARG A 22 11.17 1.40 -3.85
CA ARG A 22 11.72 2.24 -2.78
C ARG A 22 13.06 2.81 -3.21
N VAL A 23 13.22 4.12 -3.03
CA VAL A 23 14.50 4.78 -3.27
C VAL A 23 15.35 4.71 -2.01
N VAL A 24 16.56 4.23 -2.15
CA VAL A 24 17.53 4.16 -1.04
C VAL A 24 18.85 4.79 -1.46
N LEU A 25 19.50 5.46 -0.50
CA LEU A 25 20.85 5.98 -0.70
C LEU A 25 21.85 4.87 -0.43
N VAL A 26 22.76 4.65 -1.37
CA VAL A 26 23.86 3.69 -1.21
C VAL A 26 25.06 4.47 -0.68
N PRO A 27 25.43 4.33 0.61
CA PRO A 27 26.50 5.14 1.21
C PRO A 27 27.85 4.98 0.52
N SER A 28 28.16 3.79 0.04
CA SER A 28 29.46 3.49 -0.60
C SER A 28 29.67 4.25 -1.91
N THR A 29 28.58 4.60 -2.62
CA THR A 29 28.65 5.29 -3.91
C THR A 29 28.11 6.72 -3.85
N GLY A 30 27.35 7.04 -2.82
CA GLY A 30 26.61 8.31 -2.72
C GLY A 30 25.47 8.44 -3.71
N LYS A 31 25.07 7.35 -4.36
CA LYS A 31 24.01 7.33 -5.35
C LYS A 31 22.74 6.73 -4.79
N TYR A 32 21.60 7.06 -5.42
CA TYR A 32 20.31 6.50 -5.07
C TYR A 32 19.98 5.31 -5.97
N GLU A 33 19.35 4.30 -5.40
CA GLU A 33 18.89 3.13 -6.12
C GLU A 33 17.40 2.91 -5.89
N TYR A 34 16.71 2.35 -6.88
CA TYR A 34 15.35 1.87 -6.74
C TYR A 34 15.39 0.39 -6.40
N ARG A 35 14.72 0.02 -5.31
CA ARG A 35 14.66 -1.38 -4.86
C ARG A 35 13.21 -1.83 -4.80
N ASP A 36 12.95 -3.01 -5.33
CA ASP A 36 11.63 -3.63 -5.23
C ASP A 36 11.37 -3.96 -3.76
N THR A 37 10.27 -3.45 -3.24
CA THR A 37 9.92 -3.59 -1.83
C THR A 37 8.49 -4.09 -1.71
N HIS A 38 8.29 -5.06 -0.84
CA HIS A 38 6.99 -5.63 -0.55
C HIS A 38 6.53 -5.18 0.84
N PHE A 39 5.26 -4.77 0.94
CA PHE A 39 4.71 -4.26 2.19
C PHE A 39 3.31 -4.81 2.40
N VAL A 40 3.06 -5.34 3.59
CA VAL A 40 1.75 -5.87 3.99
C VAL A 40 1.36 -5.23 5.30
N VAL A 41 0.11 -4.80 5.41
CA VAL A 41 -0.39 -4.20 6.65
C VAL A 41 -1.87 -4.51 6.84
N HIS A 42 -2.27 -4.62 8.10
CA HIS A 42 -3.68 -4.68 8.49
C HIS A 42 -4.09 -3.27 8.93
N CYS A 43 -5.17 -2.76 8.38
CA CYS A 43 -5.64 -1.42 8.71
C CYS A 43 -7.17 -1.36 8.76
N LYS A 44 -7.67 -0.42 9.55
CA LYS A 44 -9.08 -0.07 9.54
C LYS A 44 -9.32 0.89 8.38
N ALA A 45 -10.25 0.54 7.52
CA ALA A 45 -10.57 1.36 6.35
C ALA A 45 -12.04 1.25 6.01
N MET A 46 -12.50 2.16 5.18
CA MET A 46 -13.89 2.19 4.72
C MET A 46 -14.09 1.44 3.42
N SER A 47 -13.01 1.20 2.69
CA SER A 47 -13.02 0.52 1.39
C SER A 47 -11.61 0.10 1.02
N GLY A 48 -11.46 -0.64 -0.07
CA GLY A 48 -10.13 -0.98 -0.61
C GLY A 48 -9.35 0.26 -1.02
N GLN A 49 -10.03 1.27 -1.59
CA GLN A 49 -9.39 2.54 -1.94
C GLN A 49 -8.89 3.27 -0.70
N ASP A 50 -9.68 3.31 0.36
CA ASP A 50 -9.27 3.93 1.61
C ASP A 50 -8.09 3.18 2.25
N CYS A 51 -8.10 1.86 2.15
CA CYS A 51 -6.98 1.03 2.60
C CYS A 51 -5.69 1.43 1.87
N TYR A 52 -5.76 1.57 0.54
CA TYR A 52 -4.64 2.01 -0.28
C TYR A 52 -4.16 3.40 0.17
N ASP A 53 -5.08 4.36 0.31
CA ASP A 53 -4.73 5.73 0.68
C ASP A 53 -4.02 5.78 2.04
N ARG A 54 -4.50 5.01 3.00
CA ARG A 54 -3.87 4.92 4.33
C ARG A 54 -2.49 4.29 4.28
N MET A 55 -2.31 3.28 3.44
CA MET A 55 -1.01 2.64 3.24
C MET A 55 0.00 3.63 2.64
N ILE A 56 -0.42 4.36 1.61
CA ILE A 56 0.45 5.35 0.96
C ILE A 56 0.81 6.48 1.92
N ASP A 57 -0.14 6.99 2.68
CA ASP A 57 0.13 8.03 3.69
C ASP A 57 1.15 7.55 4.71
N ASN A 58 1.00 6.32 5.18
CA ASN A 58 1.93 5.73 6.15
C ASN A 58 3.34 5.58 5.57
N LEU A 59 3.41 5.03 4.36
CA LEU A 59 4.71 4.78 3.71
C LEU A 59 5.39 6.08 3.30
N SER A 60 4.64 7.08 2.86
CA SER A 60 5.23 8.35 2.41
C SER A 60 5.95 9.11 3.53
N GLU A 61 5.62 8.82 4.79
CA GLU A 61 6.29 9.39 5.95
C GLU A 61 7.59 8.66 6.28
N ARG A 62 7.75 7.42 5.82
CA ARG A 62 8.86 6.53 6.20
C ARG A 62 9.90 6.36 5.12
N VAL A 63 9.52 6.51 3.86
CA VAL A 63 10.41 6.28 2.73
C VAL A 63 10.66 7.58 1.99
N ASP A 64 11.73 7.59 1.21
CA ASP A 64 12.08 8.75 0.38
C ASP A 64 10.91 9.06 -0.56
N ARG A 65 10.52 10.34 -0.67
CA ARG A 65 9.41 10.80 -1.49
C ARG A 65 9.58 10.52 -3.00
N ARG A 66 10.79 10.19 -3.43
CA ARG A 66 11.06 9.78 -4.81
C ARG A 66 10.70 8.33 -5.08
N SER A 67 10.35 7.59 -4.03
CA SER A 67 9.89 6.22 -4.18
C SER A 67 8.62 6.18 -5.03
N GLN A 68 8.48 5.13 -5.83
CA GLN A 68 7.37 5.00 -6.77
C GLN A 68 6.37 3.98 -6.27
N PHE A 69 5.15 4.43 -6.03
CA PHE A 69 4.07 3.57 -5.57
C PHE A 69 3.19 3.13 -6.74
N PRO A 70 2.61 1.93 -6.67
CA PRO A 70 1.72 1.45 -7.73
C PRO A 70 0.39 2.17 -7.72
N SER A 71 -0.31 2.13 -8.85
CA SER A 71 -1.68 2.59 -8.93
C SER A 71 -2.59 1.67 -8.11
N PRO A 72 -3.64 2.20 -7.45
CA PRO A 72 -4.59 1.36 -6.72
C PRO A 72 -5.35 0.40 -7.64
N LYS A 73 -5.41 0.69 -8.94
CA LYS A 73 -6.05 -0.18 -9.93
C LYS A 73 -5.08 -1.14 -10.60
N GLY A 74 -3.80 -1.07 -10.24
CA GLY A 74 -2.76 -1.92 -10.85
C GLY A 74 -2.66 -3.28 -10.17
N LYS A 75 -1.77 -4.11 -10.71
CA LYS A 75 -1.54 -5.46 -10.20
C LYS A 75 -0.70 -5.50 -8.92
N ASN A 76 0.01 -4.42 -8.64
CA ASN A 76 0.95 -4.38 -7.52
C ASN A 76 0.31 -3.92 -6.22
N PHE A 77 -0.98 -3.62 -6.24
CA PHE A 77 -1.76 -3.40 -5.04
C PHE A 77 -2.87 -4.43 -4.95
N ARG A 78 -2.95 -5.09 -3.80
CA ARG A 78 -3.97 -6.09 -3.52
C ARG A 78 -4.53 -5.82 -2.13
N PHE A 79 -5.80 -6.12 -1.94
CA PHE A 79 -6.41 -5.99 -0.63
C PHE A 79 -7.40 -7.13 -0.39
N ARG A 80 -7.61 -7.40 0.89
CA ARG A 80 -8.58 -8.42 1.31
C ARG A 80 -9.34 -7.89 2.53
N TYR A 81 -10.66 -8.03 2.49
CA TYR A 81 -11.50 -7.66 3.61
C TYR A 81 -11.44 -8.75 4.69
N LEU A 82 -11.21 -8.35 5.93
CA LEU A 82 -11.07 -9.29 7.05
C LEU A 82 -12.28 -9.34 7.99
N GLY A 83 -13.11 -8.31 7.99
CA GLY A 83 -14.28 -8.27 8.84
C GLY A 83 -14.55 -6.90 9.40
N ARG A 84 -15.72 -6.75 10.00
CA ARG A 84 -16.14 -5.48 10.58
C ARG A 84 -15.33 -5.10 11.81
N TRP A 85 -15.28 -3.82 12.08
CA TRP A 85 -14.75 -3.31 13.33
C TRP A 85 -15.64 -3.78 14.48
N LYS A 86 -15.03 -3.99 15.62
CA LYS A 86 -15.75 -4.21 16.87
C LYS A 86 -15.55 -3.02 17.79
#